data_f75fc0e66304c44e13c975bccc6f2f76
#
_entry.id   f75fc0e66304c44e13c975bccc6f2f76
#
_cell.length_a   1.000
_cell.length_b   1.000
_cell.length_c   1.000
_cell.angle_alpha   90.00
_cell.angle_beta   90.00
_cell.angle_gamma   90.00
#
_symmetry.space_group_name_H-M   'P 1'
#
loop_
_entity.id
_entity.type
_entity.pdbx_description
1 polymer ?
#
loop_
_entity_poly.entity_id
_entity_poly.type
_entity_poly.pdbx_seq_one_letter_code
_entity_poly.pdbx_strand_id
1 'polypeptide(L)'
;AQVVMNRVADSRYPDNACDVIKQGETYSWTKDFPVRHRCQFSWYCDGKSDKPKDPDAYNKAMMVAHGVFYGNVSDVVEGATHYHAHYVLPDWAKTKTRTVRIDSHIFYKWEK
;
A
#
# COMPACT_ATOMS: atom_id res chain seq x y z
N ALA A 1 5.98 0.63 -0.05
CA ALA A 1 6.39 0.92 -1.44
C ALA A 1 6.23 -0.29 -2.36
N GLN A 2 6.75 -1.47 -1.98
CA GLN A 2 6.69 -2.64 -2.86
C GLN A 2 5.26 -3.10 -3.16
N VAL A 3 4.36 -3.06 -2.18
CA VAL A 3 2.95 -3.40 -2.39
C VAL A 3 2.31 -2.46 -3.42
N VAL A 4 2.61 -1.17 -3.37
CA VAL A 4 2.12 -0.19 -4.37
C VAL A 4 2.61 -0.58 -5.77
N MET A 5 3.89 -0.87 -5.92
CA MET A 5 4.46 -1.23 -7.23
C MET A 5 3.96 -2.59 -7.72
N ASN A 6 3.71 -3.54 -6.83
CA ASN A 6 3.09 -4.81 -7.20
C ASN A 6 1.67 -4.61 -7.73
N ARG A 7 0.91 -3.68 -7.14
CA ARG A 7 -0.42 -3.31 -7.67
C ARG A 7 -0.32 -2.64 -9.04
N VAL A 8 0.66 -1.76 -9.24
CA VAL A 8 0.88 -1.14 -10.57
C VAL A 8 1.10 -2.20 -11.65
N ALA A 9 1.83 -3.25 -11.32
CA ALA A 9 2.11 -4.35 -12.26
C ALA A 9 0.95 -5.32 -12.47
N ASP A 10 -0.10 -5.22 -11.65
CA ASP A 10 -1.27 -6.10 -11.71
C ASP A 10 -2.41 -5.40 -12.45
N SER A 11 -2.94 -6.05 -13.50
CA SER A 11 -3.99 -5.47 -14.36
C SER A 11 -5.31 -5.14 -13.64
N ARG A 12 -5.50 -5.63 -12.42
CA ARG A 12 -6.68 -5.35 -11.59
C ARG A 12 -6.63 -4.00 -10.90
N TYR A 13 -5.49 -3.29 -10.99
CA TYR A 13 -5.25 -2.00 -10.34
C TYR A 13 -4.85 -0.95 -11.35
N PRO A 14 -4.88 0.35 -10.97
CA PRO A 14 -4.34 1.40 -11.82
C PRO A 14 -2.88 1.16 -12.21
N ASP A 15 -2.45 1.68 -13.34
CA ASP A 15 -1.15 1.42 -13.92
C ASP A 15 -0.05 2.41 -13.49
N ASN A 16 -0.33 3.23 -12.49
CA ASN A 16 0.65 4.17 -11.93
C ASN A 16 0.52 4.27 -10.42
N ALA A 17 1.63 4.61 -9.75
CA ALA A 17 1.71 4.61 -8.29
C ALA A 17 0.76 5.62 -7.65
N CYS A 18 0.63 6.81 -8.21
CA CYS A 18 -0.24 7.85 -7.64
C CYS A 18 -1.70 7.41 -7.60
N ASP A 19 -2.19 6.82 -8.69
CA ASP A 19 -3.58 6.35 -8.76
C ASP A 19 -3.80 5.13 -7.86
N VAL A 20 -2.82 4.24 -7.72
CA VAL A 20 -2.89 3.12 -6.77
C VAL A 20 -3.01 3.65 -5.35
N ILE A 21 -2.20 4.62 -4.95
CA ILE A 21 -2.21 5.20 -3.61
C ILE A 21 -3.56 5.86 -3.30
N LYS A 22 -4.15 6.51 -4.28
CA LYS A 22 -5.39 7.28 -4.12
C LYS A 22 -6.66 6.45 -4.21
N GLN A 23 -6.57 5.14 -4.48
CA GLN A 23 -7.76 4.30 -4.59
C GLN A 23 -8.60 4.32 -3.31
N GLY A 24 -9.91 4.40 -3.48
CA GLY A 24 -10.87 4.37 -2.39
C GLY A 24 -12.18 5.01 -2.78
N GLU A 25 -13.10 5.05 -1.82
CA GLU A 25 -14.39 5.69 -2.01
C GLU A 25 -14.21 7.23 -2.04
N THR A 26 -14.82 7.88 -3.01
CA THR A 26 -14.85 9.34 -3.13
C THR A 26 -16.29 9.84 -2.98
N TYR A 27 -16.43 11.15 -2.69
CA TYR A 27 -17.76 11.76 -2.65
C TYR A 27 -18.43 11.73 -4.02
N SER A 28 -19.74 11.52 -4.05
CA SER A 28 -20.51 11.35 -5.31
C SER A 28 -20.45 12.57 -6.23
N TRP A 29 -20.15 13.75 -5.69
CA TRP A 29 -20.11 15.02 -6.46
C TRP A 29 -18.69 15.38 -6.95
N THR A 30 -17.65 14.65 -6.50
CA THR A 30 -16.27 14.89 -6.96
C THR A 30 -15.41 13.64 -6.76
N LYS A 31 -14.46 13.41 -7.68
CA LYS A 31 -13.44 12.36 -7.55
C LYS A 31 -12.16 12.86 -6.88
N ASP A 32 -12.07 14.16 -6.60
CA ASP A 32 -10.86 14.76 -6.06
C ASP A 32 -10.74 14.66 -4.54
N PHE A 33 -11.87 14.41 -3.84
CA PHE A 33 -11.89 14.32 -2.40
C PHE A 33 -12.30 12.93 -1.93
N PRO A 34 -11.36 12.20 -1.27
CA PRO A 34 -11.66 10.88 -0.73
C PRO A 34 -12.58 10.98 0.50
N VAL A 35 -13.44 9.99 0.67
CA VAL A 35 -14.21 9.82 1.89
C VAL A 35 -13.24 9.36 2.99
N ARG A 36 -13.25 10.05 4.14
CA ARG A 36 -12.36 9.76 5.25
C ARG A 36 -12.49 8.31 5.72
N HIS A 37 -11.36 7.63 5.92
CA HIS A 37 -11.27 6.22 6.36
C HIS A 37 -11.83 5.19 5.36
N ARG A 38 -12.05 5.59 4.10
CA ARG A 38 -12.57 4.68 3.05
C ARG A 38 -11.58 4.45 1.91
N CYS A 39 -10.29 4.65 2.17
CA CYS A 39 -9.24 4.44 1.18
C CYS A 39 -8.62 3.04 1.31
N GLN A 40 -8.11 2.51 0.20
CA GLN A 40 -7.38 1.24 0.20
C GLN A 40 -6.16 1.29 1.12
N PHE A 41 -5.44 2.41 1.08
CA PHE A 41 -4.39 2.70 2.06
C PHE A 41 -4.98 3.66 3.09
N SER A 42 -5.19 3.17 4.31
CA SER A 42 -5.86 3.92 5.37
C SER A 42 -5.17 5.25 5.68
N TRP A 43 -3.84 5.29 5.59
CA TRP A 43 -3.06 6.49 5.87
C TRP A 43 -3.30 7.64 4.88
N TYR A 44 -3.77 7.32 3.67
CA TYR A 44 -4.00 8.35 2.65
C TYR A 44 -5.15 9.31 3.02
N CYS A 45 -6.19 8.80 3.66
CA CYS A 45 -7.37 9.60 3.99
C CYS A 45 -7.83 9.46 5.45
N ASP A 46 -6.88 9.28 6.37
CA ASP A 46 -7.17 9.16 7.81
C ASP A 46 -7.33 10.53 8.50
N GLY A 47 -7.17 11.62 7.77
CA GLY A 47 -7.28 12.97 8.30
C GLY A 47 -6.03 13.47 9.02
N LYS A 48 -4.97 12.66 9.08
CA LYS A 48 -3.70 13.02 9.68
C LYS A 48 -2.74 13.57 8.64
N SER A 49 -1.79 14.41 9.07
CA SER A 49 -0.76 14.93 8.17
C SER A 49 0.15 13.82 7.67
N ASP A 50 0.42 13.80 6.36
CA ASP A 50 1.39 12.88 5.75
C ASP A 50 2.82 13.45 5.76
N LYS A 51 3.03 14.64 6.34
CA LYS A 51 4.35 15.24 6.44
C LYS A 51 5.19 14.50 7.48
N PRO A 52 6.36 13.96 7.10
CA PRO A 52 7.22 13.28 8.05
C PRO A 52 7.81 14.27 9.06
N LYS A 53 7.86 13.85 10.33
CA LYS A 53 8.38 14.68 11.44
C LYS A 53 9.83 14.32 11.79
N ASP A 54 10.29 13.13 11.42
CA ASP A 54 11.63 12.62 11.69
C ASP A 54 12.43 12.61 10.38
N PRO A 55 13.44 13.52 10.23
CA PRO A 55 14.23 13.58 9.00
C PRO A 55 14.99 12.29 8.68
N ASP A 56 15.48 11.58 9.70
CA ASP A 56 16.25 10.34 9.47
C ASP A 56 15.33 9.22 8.98
N ALA A 57 14.17 9.06 9.59
CA ALA A 57 13.16 8.09 9.15
C ALA A 57 12.66 8.43 7.74
N TYR A 58 12.46 9.71 7.44
CA TYR A 58 12.07 10.16 6.11
C TYR A 58 13.11 9.81 5.06
N ASN A 59 14.38 10.08 5.34
CA ASN A 59 15.46 9.79 4.40
C ASN A 59 15.58 8.28 4.13
N LYS A 60 15.45 7.44 5.15
CA LYS A 60 15.44 5.98 4.98
C LYS A 60 14.26 5.52 4.14
N ALA A 61 13.06 6.06 4.40
CA ALA A 61 11.87 5.73 3.63
C ALA A 61 12.02 6.15 2.16
N MET A 62 12.61 7.31 1.89
CA MET A 62 12.86 7.78 0.53
C MET A 62 13.86 6.89 -0.21
N MET A 63 14.90 6.39 0.47
CA MET A 63 15.86 5.46 -0.13
C MET A 63 15.17 4.15 -0.52
N VAL A 64 14.34 3.61 0.35
CA VAL A 64 13.57 2.38 0.07
C VAL A 64 12.62 2.60 -1.09
N ALA A 65 11.83 3.68 -1.06
CA ALA A 65 10.88 4.00 -2.12
C ALA A 65 11.57 4.17 -3.47
N HIS A 66 12.70 4.86 -3.51
CA HIS A 66 13.50 5.04 -4.74
C HIS A 66 14.00 3.71 -5.28
N GLY A 67 14.57 2.86 -4.43
CA GLY A 67 15.05 1.54 -4.82
C GLY A 67 13.93 0.65 -5.38
N VAL A 68 12.77 0.65 -4.74
CA VAL A 68 11.61 -0.11 -5.19
C VAL A 68 11.06 0.43 -6.52
N PHE A 69 10.91 1.74 -6.63
CA PHE A 69 10.34 2.39 -7.82
C PHE A 69 11.20 2.11 -9.07
N TYR A 70 12.51 2.17 -8.94
CA TYR A 70 13.43 1.94 -10.05
C TYR A 70 13.86 0.46 -10.20
N GLY A 71 13.29 -0.45 -9.40
CA GLY A 71 13.56 -1.88 -9.52
C GLY A 71 14.96 -2.30 -9.07
N ASN A 72 15.62 -1.50 -8.23
CA ASN A 72 16.98 -1.75 -7.77
C ASN A 72 17.07 -2.67 -6.55
N VAL A 73 15.94 -3.06 -5.97
CA VAL A 73 15.88 -3.95 -4.81
C VAL A 73 14.98 -5.13 -5.10
N SER A 74 15.23 -6.25 -4.43
CA SER A 74 14.43 -7.46 -4.54
C SER A 74 13.05 -7.25 -3.90
N ASP A 75 12.02 -7.94 -4.45
CA ASP A 75 10.69 -7.95 -3.87
C ASP A 75 10.66 -8.83 -2.62
N VAL A 76 10.83 -8.23 -1.46
CA VAL A 76 10.85 -8.92 -0.18
C VAL A 76 9.46 -9.35 0.30
N VAL A 77 8.40 -8.90 -0.34
CA VAL A 77 7.02 -9.27 -0.02
C VAL A 77 6.44 -10.31 -1.00
N GLU A 78 7.27 -10.82 -1.91
CA GLU A 78 6.97 -11.97 -2.79
C GLU A 78 5.70 -11.79 -3.64
N GLY A 79 5.54 -10.63 -4.25
CA GLY A 79 4.40 -10.32 -5.13
C GLY A 79 3.14 -9.89 -4.39
N ALA A 80 3.21 -9.63 -3.09
CA ALA A 80 2.06 -9.25 -2.29
C ALA A 80 1.44 -7.93 -2.76
N THR A 81 0.11 -7.90 -2.81
CA THR A 81 -0.70 -6.72 -3.11
C THR A 81 -1.55 -6.27 -1.91
N HIS A 82 -1.54 -7.04 -0.83
CA HIS A 82 -2.31 -6.79 0.39
C HIS A 82 -1.44 -6.99 1.62
N TYR A 83 -1.74 -6.24 2.67
CA TYR A 83 -1.10 -6.41 3.96
C TYR A 83 -2.00 -5.90 5.08
N HIS A 84 -1.77 -6.39 6.30
CA HIS A 84 -2.43 -5.90 7.50
C HIS A 84 -1.48 -5.99 8.70
N ALA A 85 -1.77 -5.22 9.73
CA ALA A 85 -1.04 -5.31 11.00
C ALA A 85 -1.32 -6.66 11.68
N HIS A 86 -0.32 -7.20 12.38
CA HIS A 86 -0.42 -8.53 12.98
C HIS A 86 -1.53 -8.67 14.03
N TYR A 87 -1.99 -7.56 14.61
CA TYR A 87 -3.02 -7.55 15.65
C TYR A 87 -4.45 -7.42 15.11
N VAL A 88 -4.64 -7.42 13.80
CA VAL A 88 -5.95 -7.43 13.14
C VAL A 88 -6.05 -8.63 12.21
N LEU A 89 -7.27 -9.09 11.95
CA LEU A 89 -7.52 -10.18 11.00
C LEU A 89 -8.69 -9.78 10.10
N PRO A 90 -8.43 -9.09 8.98
CA PRO A 90 -9.50 -8.71 8.06
C PRO A 90 -10.08 -9.92 7.35
N ASP A 91 -11.35 -9.84 6.97
CA ASP A 91 -12.05 -10.94 6.31
C ASP A 91 -11.37 -11.38 5.01
N TRP A 92 -10.83 -10.43 4.25
CA TRP A 92 -10.16 -10.74 2.98
C TRP A 92 -8.90 -11.61 3.15
N ALA A 93 -8.29 -11.64 4.33
CA ALA A 93 -7.08 -12.45 4.57
C ALA A 93 -7.31 -13.94 4.31
N LYS A 94 -8.55 -14.41 4.51
CA LYS A 94 -8.93 -15.81 4.27
C LYS A 94 -8.99 -16.17 2.78
N THR A 95 -9.11 -15.17 1.91
CA THR A 95 -9.25 -15.37 0.45
C THR A 95 -7.96 -15.12 -0.31
N LYS A 96 -6.89 -14.75 0.37
CA LYS A 96 -5.59 -14.42 -0.22
C LYS A 96 -4.52 -15.39 0.27
N THR A 97 -3.46 -15.52 -0.50
CA THR A 97 -2.32 -16.37 -0.15
C THR A 97 -1.30 -15.58 0.64
N ARG A 98 -1.07 -15.98 1.89
CA ARG A 98 -0.04 -15.37 2.74
C ARG A 98 1.34 -15.62 2.14
N THR A 99 2.15 -14.57 2.00
CA THR A 99 3.51 -14.67 1.48
C THR A 99 4.55 -14.60 2.60
N VAL A 100 4.55 -13.52 3.37
CA VAL A 100 5.58 -13.28 4.39
C VAL A 100 5.05 -12.38 5.51
N ARG A 101 5.64 -12.50 6.69
CA ARG A 101 5.47 -11.54 7.77
C ARG A 101 6.79 -10.78 7.93
N ILE A 102 6.72 -9.46 7.94
CA ILE A 102 7.85 -8.57 8.21
C ILE A 102 7.45 -7.66 9.38
N ASP A 103 8.15 -7.79 10.51
CA ASP A 103 7.84 -7.09 11.75
C ASP A 103 6.36 -7.23 12.13
N SER A 104 5.64 -6.12 12.19
CA SER A 104 4.23 -6.05 12.60
C SER A 104 3.25 -6.23 11.45
N HIS A 105 3.70 -6.50 10.24
CA HIS A 105 2.85 -6.61 9.07
C HIS A 105 2.90 -8.00 8.45
N ILE A 106 1.74 -8.51 8.02
CA ILE A 106 1.58 -9.77 7.31
C ILE A 106 1.12 -9.46 5.88
N PHE A 107 1.80 -10.04 4.89
CA PHE A 107 1.59 -9.73 3.47
C PHE A 107 0.92 -10.90 2.76
N TYR A 108 0.10 -10.57 1.76
CA TYR A 108 -0.69 -11.53 1.01
C TYR A 108 -0.63 -11.26 -0.47
N LYS A 109 -0.62 -12.33 -1.25
CA LYS A 109 -0.72 -12.30 -2.70
C LYS A 109 -2.16 -12.62 -3.12
N TRP A 110 -2.68 -11.86 -4.06
CA TRP A 110 -3.98 -12.12 -4.66
C TRP A 110 -3.81 -13.03 -5.87
N GLU A 111 -4.04 -14.32 -5.67
CA GLU A 111 -3.97 -15.30 -6.75
C GLU A 111 -5.10 -15.06 -7.77
N LYS A 112 -4.80 -15.36 -9.02
CA LYS A 112 -5.77 -15.22 -10.12
C LYS A 112 -6.64 -16.45 -10.24
#